data_23f4ca47a2cd0dc3824c33a8df522af4
#
_entry.id   23f4ca47a2cd0dc3824c33a8df522af4
#
_cell.length_a   1.000
_cell.length_b   1.000
_cell.length_c   1.000
_cell.angle_alpha   90.00
_cell.angle_beta   90.00
_cell.angle_gamma   90.00
#
_symmetry.space_group_name_H-M   'P 1'
#
loop_
_entity.id
_entity.type
_entity.pdbx_description
1 polymer ?
#
loop_
_entity_poly.entity_id
_entity_poly.type
_entity_poly.pdbx_seq_one_letter_code
_entity_poly.pdbx_strand_id
1 'polypeptide(L)'
;VIVNTGATVDHDSVLGDYVHVAPGTHLAGNVHLEDGVFMGIGSVAVPGVRIGAWSTVGAGGVVVHSLPAGIVAMGLPARIKHGRIEL
;
A
#
# COMPACT_ATOMS: atom_id res chain seq x y z
N VAL A 1 3.48 12.65 -3.81
CA VAL A 1 2.90 11.37 -4.25
C VAL A 1 3.54 10.96 -5.56
N ILE A 2 4.02 9.73 -5.61
CA ILE A 2 4.58 9.17 -6.84
C ILE A 2 3.74 7.94 -7.21
N VAL A 3 3.18 7.96 -8.41
CA VAL A 3 2.47 6.81 -8.98
C VAL A 3 3.26 6.38 -10.23
N ASN A 4 3.91 5.24 -10.14
CA ASN A 4 4.88 4.79 -11.15
C ASN A 4 4.23 4.05 -12.33
N THR A 5 5.08 3.68 -13.31
CA THR A 5 4.68 3.07 -14.56
C THR A 5 3.79 1.85 -14.39
N GLY A 6 2.65 1.82 -15.09
CA GLY A 6 1.72 0.71 -15.04
C GLY A 6 0.93 0.58 -13.74
N ALA A 7 1.15 1.46 -12.78
CA ALA A 7 0.34 1.49 -11.56
C ALA A 7 -1.03 2.09 -11.87
N THR A 8 -2.06 1.60 -11.18
CA THR A 8 -3.41 2.14 -11.31
C THR A 8 -3.96 2.51 -9.94
N VAL A 9 -4.64 3.64 -9.89
CA VAL A 9 -5.34 4.12 -8.71
C VAL A 9 -6.79 4.33 -9.12
N ASP A 10 -7.68 3.51 -8.61
CA ASP A 10 -9.06 3.52 -9.03
C ASP A 10 -9.86 4.59 -8.28
N HIS A 11 -11.17 4.69 -8.62
CA HIS A 11 -12.03 5.78 -8.18
C HIS A 11 -12.09 5.93 -6.65
N ASP A 12 -12.24 7.16 -6.21
CA ASP A 12 -12.40 7.53 -4.80
C ASP A 12 -11.28 7.08 -3.86
N SER A 13 -10.14 6.67 -4.42
CA SER A 13 -8.97 6.38 -3.59
C SER A 13 -8.29 7.68 -3.15
N VAL A 14 -7.74 7.68 -1.94
CA VAL A 14 -7.07 8.83 -1.34
C VAL A 14 -5.63 8.47 -1.00
N LEU A 15 -4.70 9.26 -1.50
CA LEU A 15 -3.27 9.09 -1.22
C LEU A 15 -2.78 10.28 -0.41
N GLY A 16 -2.23 10.01 0.77
CA GLY A 16 -1.62 11.03 1.61
C GLY A 16 -0.31 11.54 1.04
N ASP A 17 0.37 12.38 1.80
CA ASP A 17 1.66 12.95 1.41
C ASP A 17 2.76 11.89 1.48
N TYR A 18 3.78 12.03 0.62
CA TYR A 18 4.94 11.14 0.58
C TYR A 18 4.61 9.67 0.24
N VAL A 19 3.42 9.40 -0.30
CA VAL A 19 3.04 8.06 -0.74
C VAL A 19 3.79 7.70 -2.02
N HIS A 20 4.28 6.46 -2.08
CA HIS A 20 4.93 5.94 -3.27
C HIS A 20 4.21 4.66 -3.71
N VAL A 21 3.66 4.69 -4.90
CA VAL A 21 3.03 3.53 -5.54
C VAL A 21 3.97 3.04 -6.65
N ALA A 22 4.63 1.92 -6.40
CA ALA A 22 5.66 1.37 -7.29
C ALA A 22 5.05 0.82 -8.59
N PRO A 23 5.88 0.55 -9.62
CA PRO A 23 5.37 0.05 -10.90
C PRO A 23 4.51 -1.19 -10.77
N GLY A 24 3.43 -1.25 -11.54
CA GLY A 24 2.53 -2.40 -11.59
C GLY A 24 1.63 -2.58 -10.37
N THR A 25 1.62 -1.65 -9.43
CA THR A 25 0.71 -1.68 -8.28
C THR A 25 -0.70 -1.33 -8.73
N HIS A 26 -1.69 -2.02 -8.19
CA HIS A 26 -3.10 -1.74 -8.50
C HIS A 26 -3.88 -1.47 -7.22
N LEU A 27 -4.40 -0.25 -7.10
CA LEU A 27 -5.29 0.13 -6.01
C LEU A 27 -6.72 0.12 -6.52
N ALA A 28 -7.56 -0.72 -5.94
CA ALA A 28 -8.98 -0.75 -6.27
C ALA A 28 -9.71 0.48 -5.70
N GLY A 29 -11.01 0.57 -5.91
CA GLY A 29 -11.77 1.73 -5.47
C GLY A 29 -11.79 1.92 -3.95
N ASN A 30 -11.85 3.17 -3.51
CA ASN A 30 -11.96 3.54 -2.10
C ASN A 30 -10.78 3.06 -1.23
N VAL A 31 -9.59 2.97 -1.79
CA VAL A 31 -8.39 2.64 -1.03
C VAL A 31 -7.82 3.92 -0.43
N HIS A 32 -7.50 3.90 0.86
CA HIS A 32 -6.89 5.03 1.55
C HIS A 32 -5.47 4.66 1.96
N LEU A 33 -4.49 5.33 1.38
CA LEU A 33 -3.09 5.23 1.79
C LEU A 33 -2.74 6.48 2.59
N GLU A 34 -2.42 6.31 3.87
CA GLU A 34 -2.02 7.43 4.71
C GLU A 34 -0.60 7.88 4.38
N ASP A 35 -0.12 8.94 5.01
CA ASP A 35 1.16 9.54 4.66
C ASP A 35 2.31 8.53 4.70
N GLY A 36 3.21 8.64 3.74
CA GLY A 36 4.45 7.87 3.71
C GLY A 36 4.30 6.38 3.39
N VAL A 37 3.11 5.92 3.01
CA VAL A 37 2.92 4.51 2.64
C VAL A 37 3.69 4.19 1.36
N PHE A 38 4.38 3.05 1.36
CA PHE A 38 5.07 2.52 0.20
C PHE A 38 4.39 1.23 -0.25
N MET A 39 3.88 1.23 -1.48
CA MET A 39 3.34 0.03 -2.12
C MET A 39 4.40 -0.54 -3.06
N GLY A 40 4.91 -1.71 -2.74
CA GLY A 40 5.95 -2.37 -3.53
C GLY A 40 5.48 -2.81 -4.92
N ILE A 41 6.45 -3.13 -5.78
CA ILE A 41 6.20 -3.51 -7.18
C ILE A 41 5.15 -4.61 -7.27
N GLY A 42 4.13 -4.41 -8.10
CA GLY A 42 3.10 -5.40 -8.36
C GLY A 42 2.17 -5.70 -7.19
N SER A 43 2.21 -4.91 -6.12
CA SER A 43 1.29 -5.10 -5.01
C SER A 43 -0.14 -4.70 -5.41
N VAL A 44 -1.12 -5.22 -4.69
CA VAL A 44 -2.54 -4.98 -4.97
C VAL A 44 -3.26 -4.69 -3.66
N ALA A 45 -4.17 -3.73 -3.68
CA ALA A 45 -5.08 -3.47 -2.56
C ALA A 45 -6.52 -3.65 -3.02
N VAL A 46 -7.28 -4.47 -2.29
CA VAL A 46 -8.71 -4.69 -2.58
C VAL A 46 -9.53 -3.46 -2.20
N PRO A 47 -10.78 -3.33 -2.69
CA PRO A 47 -11.59 -2.15 -2.41
C PRO A 47 -11.77 -1.90 -0.91
N GLY A 48 -11.72 -0.64 -0.54
CA GLY A 48 -12.10 -0.18 0.79
C GLY A 48 -11.07 -0.34 1.89
N VAL A 49 -9.87 -0.84 1.60
CA VAL A 49 -8.84 -0.97 2.65
C VAL A 49 -8.17 0.37 2.95
N ARG A 50 -7.73 0.51 4.20
CA ARG A 50 -6.91 1.64 4.64
C ARG A 50 -5.56 1.11 5.10
N ILE A 51 -4.49 1.74 4.64
CA ILE A 51 -3.14 1.39 5.06
C ILE A 51 -2.58 2.56 5.87
N GLY A 52 -2.23 2.29 7.11
CA GLY A 52 -1.77 3.31 8.05
C GLY A 52 -0.44 3.93 7.66
N ALA A 53 -0.18 5.12 8.17
CA ALA A 53 0.98 5.94 7.80
C ALA A 53 2.30 5.20 7.97
N TRP A 54 3.23 5.44 7.05
CA TRP A 54 4.60 4.93 7.07
C TRP A 54 4.71 3.40 7.03
N SER A 55 3.65 2.73 6.59
CA SER A 55 3.67 1.29 6.36
C SER A 55 4.23 0.97 4.98
N THR A 56 4.82 -0.23 4.85
CA THR A 56 5.35 -0.73 3.59
C THR A 56 4.66 -2.03 3.23
N VAL A 57 4.17 -2.14 2.01
CA VAL A 57 3.70 -3.40 1.44
C VAL A 57 4.78 -3.95 0.52
N GLY A 58 5.23 -5.16 0.78
CA GLY A 58 6.27 -5.80 -0.03
C GLY A 58 5.82 -6.07 -1.45
N ALA A 59 6.79 -6.27 -2.37
CA ALA A 59 6.51 -6.56 -3.77
C ALA A 59 5.59 -7.78 -3.91
N GLY A 60 4.59 -7.67 -4.78
CA GLY A 60 3.62 -8.73 -5.02
C GLY A 60 2.62 -8.97 -3.89
N GLY A 61 2.66 -8.19 -2.83
CA GLY A 61 1.73 -8.33 -1.71
C GLY A 61 0.29 -8.03 -2.11
N VAL A 62 -0.68 -8.77 -1.58
CA VAL A 62 -2.10 -8.54 -1.82
C VAL A 62 -2.77 -8.17 -0.51
N VAL A 63 -3.13 -6.90 -0.37
CA VAL A 63 -3.73 -6.37 0.84
C VAL A 63 -5.23 -6.60 0.80
N VAL A 64 -5.72 -7.47 1.66
CA VAL A 64 -7.16 -7.84 1.74
C VAL A 64 -7.84 -7.27 2.98
N HIS A 65 -7.09 -6.75 3.92
CA HIS A 65 -7.59 -6.10 5.13
C HIS A 65 -6.81 -4.82 5.39
N SER A 66 -7.45 -3.87 6.09
CA SER A 66 -6.76 -2.65 6.49
C SER A 66 -5.57 -2.96 7.39
N LEU A 67 -4.51 -2.18 7.25
CA LEU A 67 -3.25 -2.37 7.96
C LEU A 67 -2.97 -1.17 8.88
N PRO A 68 -2.41 -1.40 10.08
CA PRO A 68 -2.04 -0.31 10.98
C PRO A 68 -0.83 0.47 10.47
N ALA A 69 -0.52 1.57 11.14
CA ALA A 69 0.63 2.39 10.81
C ALA A 69 1.96 1.72 11.18
N GLY A 70 3.01 2.05 10.45
CA GLY A 70 4.38 1.73 10.83
C GLY A 70 4.74 0.25 10.75
N ILE A 71 4.12 -0.52 9.86
CA ILE A 71 4.38 -1.95 9.73
C ILE A 71 4.90 -2.31 8.34
N VAL A 72 5.41 -3.52 8.22
CA VAL A 72 5.73 -4.13 6.93
C VAL A 72 4.84 -5.34 6.75
N ALA A 73 4.10 -5.38 5.66
CA ALA A 73 3.25 -6.52 5.31
C ALA A 73 3.68 -7.07 3.95
N MET A 74 3.64 -8.38 3.80
CA MET A 74 3.99 -9.04 2.54
C MET A 74 3.22 -10.34 2.39
N GLY A 75 3.14 -10.79 1.15
CA GLY A 75 2.57 -12.08 0.80
C GLY A 75 1.16 -12.00 0.24
N LEU A 76 0.58 -13.17 0.02
CA LEU A 76 -0.76 -13.37 -0.54
C LEU A 76 -1.54 -14.31 0.40
N PRO A 77 -2.47 -13.81 1.23
CA PRO A 77 -2.72 -12.40 1.51
C PRO A 77 -1.55 -11.74 2.25
N ALA A 78 -1.45 -10.41 2.14
CA ALA A 78 -0.41 -9.67 2.82
C ALA A 78 -0.60 -9.76 4.34
N ARG A 79 0.46 -10.17 5.03
CA ARG A 79 0.48 -10.32 6.48
C ARG A 79 1.58 -9.48 7.07
N ILE A 80 1.36 -8.96 8.25
CA ILE A 80 2.37 -8.18 8.95
C ILE A 80 3.53 -9.09 9.30
N LYS A 81 4.73 -8.72 8.82
CA LYS A 81 5.97 -9.47 9.08
C LYS A 81 6.82 -8.80 10.13
N HIS A 82 6.79 -7.47 10.15
CA HIS A 82 7.55 -6.69 11.12
C HIS A 82 6.72 -5.51 11.57
N GLY A 83 6.99 -5.05 12.78
CA GLY A 83 6.58 -3.74 13.20
C GLY A 83 7.39 -2.68 12.45
N ARG A 84 7.39 -1.46 12.96
CA ARG A 84 8.11 -0.35 12.34
C ARG A 84 9.59 -0.69 12.14
N ILE A 85 10.08 -0.48 10.91
CA ILE A 85 11.51 -0.61 10.66
C ILE A 85 12.21 0.61 11.20
N GLU A 86 13.20 0.40 12.05
CA GLU A 86 14.13 1.43 12.49
C GLU A 86 15.40 1.32 11.66
N LEU A 87 15.72 2.41 11.01
CA LEU A 87 16.91 2.49 10.17
C LEU A 87 18.03 3.22 10.90
#